data_63e1e7266502d317c33a852aacbddcba
#
_entry.id   63e1e7266502d317c33a852aacbddcba
#
_cell.length_a   1.000
_cell.length_b   1.000
_cell.length_c   1.000
_cell.angle_alpha   90.00
_cell.angle_beta   90.00
_cell.angle_gamma   90.00
#
_symmetry.space_group_name_H-M   'P 1'
#
loop_
_entity.id
_entity.type
_entity.pdbx_description
1 polymer ?
#
loop_
_entity_poly.entity_id
_entity_poly.type
_entity_poly.pdbx_seq_one_letter_code
_entity_poly.pdbx_strand_id
1 'polypeptide(L)'
;MSSTGSKVRCAIIGGGPAGLTAALELSRAGVEPIVFEMDRQVGGISRTVDYKGYRFDIGGHRFFTKVDRVHNWWMDILSEEFLVRPRLSRIYYQGKFFDYPLKPMNALLNVGFFESVLVGLSYVKAQAFPSREEKNLEQWVTNRFGKRLFEMFFKTYTEKVWGMKCTEIGADWAAQRIKNLNLGKAALSMLAPKLLTGKNQITTLIEEFYYPRLGPGQMWERVTDMLEERGHPVHLEHWVKTIHRDGERVT
;
A
#
# COMPACT_ATOMS: atom_id res chain seq x y z
N MET A 1 -29.69 41.99 14.73
CA MET A 1 -28.27 42.14 15.11
C MET A 1 -27.56 40.86 14.70
N SER A 2 -26.93 40.89 13.54
CA SER A 2 -26.20 39.74 13.00
C SER A 2 -24.86 39.62 13.75
N SER A 3 -24.73 38.61 14.58
CA SER A 3 -23.46 38.25 15.22
C SER A 3 -22.47 37.81 14.13
N THR A 4 -21.60 38.69 13.72
CA THR A 4 -20.40 38.37 12.95
C THR A 4 -19.40 37.65 13.86
N GLY A 5 -19.75 36.45 14.30
CA GLY A 5 -18.77 35.56 14.90
C GLY A 5 -17.66 35.32 13.89
N SER A 6 -16.43 35.68 14.20
CA SER A 6 -15.26 35.38 13.35
C SER A 6 -15.24 33.89 13.09
N LYS A 7 -15.39 33.50 11.81
CA LYS A 7 -15.27 32.09 11.42
C LYS A 7 -13.90 31.58 11.86
N VAL A 8 -13.87 30.43 12.50
CA VAL A 8 -12.63 29.76 12.86
C VAL A 8 -11.92 29.39 11.56
N ARG A 9 -10.68 29.86 11.41
CA ARG A 9 -9.81 29.52 10.25
C ARG A 9 -8.77 28.49 10.68
N CYS A 10 -8.48 27.55 9.79
CA CYS A 10 -7.48 26.52 10.02
C CYS A 10 -6.50 26.50 8.86
N ALA A 11 -5.22 26.81 9.13
CA ALA A 11 -4.15 26.67 8.15
C ALA A 11 -3.70 25.19 8.09
N ILE A 12 -3.63 24.64 6.88
CA ILE A 12 -3.24 23.27 6.60
C ILE A 12 -1.99 23.29 5.71
N ILE A 13 -0.94 22.65 6.16
CA ILE A 13 0.33 22.58 5.43
C ILE A 13 0.41 21.22 4.73
N GLY A 14 0.41 21.26 3.40
CA GLY A 14 0.48 20.13 2.50
C GLY A 14 -0.85 19.75 1.87
N GLY A 15 -0.89 19.75 0.52
CA GLY A 15 -2.03 19.33 -0.31
C GLY A 15 -2.03 17.84 -0.64
N GLY A 16 -1.44 17.00 0.22
CA GLY A 16 -1.51 15.54 0.11
C GLY A 16 -2.83 14.96 0.68
N PRO A 17 -2.97 13.62 0.67
CA PRO A 17 -4.19 12.94 1.16
C PRO A 17 -4.66 13.40 2.53
N ALA A 18 -3.75 13.52 3.49
CA ALA A 18 -4.08 13.91 4.85
C ALA A 18 -4.61 15.37 4.93
N GLY A 19 -3.88 16.31 4.28
CA GLY A 19 -4.25 17.73 4.32
C GLY A 19 -5.56 18.01 3.60
N LEU A 20 -5.76 17.44 2.40
CA LEU A 20 -7.00 17.63 1.64
C LEU A 20 -8.21 16.97 2.29
N THR A 21 -8.04 15.77 2.91
CA THR A 21 -9.09 15.14 3.69
C THR A 21 -9.48 16.03 4.88
N ALA A 22 -8.49 16.55 5.63
CA ALA A 22 -8.74 17.43 6.74
C ALA A 22 -9.44 18.73 6.29
N ALA A 23 -9.00 19.32 5.18
CA ALA A 23 -9.60 20.53 4.63
C ALA A 23 -11.08 20.33 4.28
N LEU A 24 -11.41 19.25 3.56
CA LEU A 24 -12.78 18.98 3.17
C LEU A 24 -13.69 18.71 4.39
N GLU A 25 -13.21 17.93 5.35
CA GLU A 25 -13.99 17.65 6.56
C GLU A 25 -14.18 18.90 7.45
N LEU A 26 -13.16 19.74 7.58
CA LEU A 26 -13.26 21.03 8.27
C LEU A 26 -14.24 21.97 7.56
N SER A 27 -14.18 22.06 6.24
CA SER A 27 -15.12 22.84 5.43
C SER A 27 -16.57 22.35 5.62
N ARG A 28 -16.79 21.04 5.67
CA ARG A 28 -18.10 20.44 5.96
C ARG A 28 -18.59 20.76 7.37
N ALA A 29 -17.67 20.90 8.32
CA ALA A 29 -17.96 21.28 9.71
C ALA A 29 -18.12 22.80 9.92
N GLY A 30 -18.04 23.63 8.87
CA GLY A 30 -18.20 25.08 8.95
C GLY A 30 -16.94 25.84 9.39
N VAL A 31 -15.79 25.17 9.47
CA VAL A 31 -14.47 25.78 9.66
C VAL A 31 -13.92 26.21 8.30
N GLU A 32 -13.24 27.32 8.22
CA GLU A 32 -12.61 27.84 7.00
C GLU A 32 -11.18 27.29 6.86
N PRO A 33 -10.94 26.25 6.03
CA PRO A 33 -9.61 25.74 5.79
C PRO A 33 -8.85 26.64 4.81
N ILE A 34 -7.55 26.80 5.04
CA ILE A 34 -6.61 27.43 4.11
C ILE A 34 -5.48 26.43 3.88
N VAL A 35 -5.40 25.87 2.67
CA VAL A 35 -4.40 24.85 2.33
C VAL A 35 -3.24 25.45 1.57
N PHE A 36 -2.02 25.17 2.02
CA PHE A 36 -0.78 25.57 1.35
C PHE A 36 -0.05 24.31 0.88
N GLU A 37 0.21 24.22 -0.42
CA GLU A 37 0.99 23.14 -1.03
C GLU A 37 2.22 23.72 -1.74
N MET A 38 3.38 23.12 -1.49
CA MET A 38 4.63 23.59 -2.07
C MET A 38 4.81 23.24 -3.55
N ASP A 39 4.15 22.17 -3.99
CA ASP A 39 4.24 21.67 -5.37
C ASP A 39 3.20 22.35 -6.27
N ARG A 40 3.30 22.11 -7.58
CA ARG A 40 2.34 22.57 -8.61
C ARG A 40 1.11 21.72 -8.67
N GLN A 41 1.09 20.58 -8.00
CA GLN A 41 0.04 19.57 -8.07
C GLN A 41 -0.27 19.03 -6.69
N VAL A 42 -1.55 18.84 -6.43
CA VAL A 42 -2.05 18.18 -5.20
C VAL A 42 -1.84 16.66 -5.23
N GLY A 43 -2.11 16.02 -4.11
CA GLY A 43 -2.12 14.56 -3.96
C GLY A 43 -0.85 13.98 -3.33
N GLY A 44 0.21 14.76 -3.16
CA GLY A 44 1.45 14.32 -2.52
C GLY A 44 1.99 13.05 -3.16
N ILE A 45 2.25 12.00 -2.37
CA ILE A 45 2.77 10.72 -2.88
C ILE A 45 1.74 9.91 -3.67
N SER A 46 0.44 10.21 -3.59
CA SER A 46 -0.63 9.55 -4.34
C SER A 46 -1.15 10.38 -5.52
N ARG A 47 -0.39 11.36 -5.96
CA ARG A 47 -0.69 12.07 -7.20
C ARG A 47 -0.50 11.19 -8.43
N THR A 48 -1.24 11.49 -9.47
CA THR A 48 -1.05 10.92 -10.81
C THR A 48 -0.40 11.98 -11.70
N VAL A 49 0.74 11.67 -12.27
CA VAL A 49 1.47 12.59 -13.16
C VAL A 49 1.00 12.42 -14.58
N ASP A 50 0.69 13.51 -15.26
CA ASP A 50 0.47 13.52 -16.70
C ASP A 50 1.80 13.77 -17.44
N TYR A 51 2.10 12.90 -18.38
CA TYR A 51 3.25 13.07 -19.26
C TYR A 51 2.88 12.72 -20.71
N LYS A 52 2.86 13.70 -21.58
CA LYS A 52 2.52 13.56 -23.00
C LYS A 52 1.16 12.88 -23.22
N GLY A 53 0.16 13.19 -22.39
CA GLY A 53 -1.19 12.62 -22.43
C GLY A 53 -1.31 11.23 -21.78
N TYR A 54 -0.26 10.72 -21.19
CA TYR A 54 -0.28 9.47 -20.39
C TYR A 54 -0.29 9.80 -18.91
N ARG A 55 -1.13 9.11 -18.16
CA ARG A 55 -1.24 9.28 -16.71
C ARG A 55 -0.46 8.17 -15.98
N PHE A 56 0.45 8.57 -15.10
CA PHE A 56 1.33 7.66 -14.36
C PHE A 56 1.21 7.88 -12.86
N ASP A 57 1.05 6.78 -12.12
CA ASP A 57 1.20 6.80 -10.68
C ASP A 57 2.69 6.74 -10.31
N ILE A 58 3.09 7.54 -9.32
CA ILE A 58 4.48 7.55 -8.82
C ILE A 58 4.76 6.39 -7.84
N GLY A 59 3.80 5.50 -7.65
CA GLY A 59 3.90 4.32 -6.79
C GLY A 59 2.75 3.35 -6.99
N GLY A 60 2.72 2.28 -6.23
CA GLY A 60 1.67 1.27 -6.26
C GLY A 60 0.45 1.67 -5.42
N HIS A 61 -0.37 2.57 -5.88
CA HIS A 61 -1.51 3.12 -5.17
C HIS A 61 -2.81 2.35 -5.44
N ARG A 62 -2.95 1.18 -4.82
CA ARG A 62 -4.20 0.41 -4.84
C ARG A 62 -5.00 0.77 -3.62
N PHE A 63 -6.25 1.20 -3.82
CA PHE A 63 -7.10 1.48 -2.69
C PHE A 63 -7.68 0.19 -2.11
N PHE A 64 -7.43 0.02 -0.84
CA PHE A 64 -8.02 -1.01 -0.02
C PHE A 64 -8.19 -0.50 1.41
N THR A 65 -9.36 -0.67 1.97
CA THR A 65 -9.62 -0.37 3.38
C THR A 65 -10.59 -1.38 3.98
N LYS A 66 -10.48 -1.61 5.29
CA LYS A 66 -11.47 -2.34 6.10
C LYS A 66 -12.37 -1.41 6.89
N VAL A 67 -12.19 -0.11 6.72
CA VAL A 67 -12.92 0.93 7.45
C VAL A 67 -14.02 1.46 6.53
N ASP A 68 -15.27 1.12 6.79
CA ASP A 68 -16.43 1.49 5.97
C ASP A 68 -16.55 3.00 5.79
N ARG A 69 -16.28 3.80 6.83
CA ARG A 69 -16.27 5.26 6.74
C ARG A 69 -15.33 5.77 5.66
N VAL A 70 -14.13 5.18 5.56
CA VAL A 70 -13.13 5.59 4.54
C VAL A 70 -13.58 5.13 3.16
N HIS A 71 -14.11 3.91 3.04
CA HIS A 71 -14.65 3.39 1.78
C HIS A 71 -15.77 4.29 1.25
N ASN A 72 -16.77 4.57 2.10
CA ASN A 72 -17.92 5.38 1.72
C ASN A 72 -17.50 6.81 1.35
N TRP A 73 -16.54 7.40 2.06
CA TRP A 73 -16.01 8.73 1.76
C TRP A 73 -15.40 8.80 0.34
N TRP A 74 -14.68 7.76 -0.08
CA TRP A 74 -14.14 7.66 -1.44
C TRP A 74 -15.25 7.45 -2.48
N MET A 75 -16.24 6.60 -2.16
CA MET A 75 -17.39 6.36 -3.02
C MET A 75 -18.24 7.62 -3.21
N ASP A 76 -18.46 8.40 -2.16
CA ASP A 76 -19.22 9.65 -2.23
C ASP A 76 -18.57 10.70 -3.15
N ILE A 77 -17.24 10.74 -3.19
CA ILE A 77 -16.49 11.72 -3.99
C ILE A 77 -16.32 11.29 -5.44
N LEU A 78 -15.98 10.04 -5.67
CA LEU A 78 -15.65 9.53 -7.00
C LEU A 78 -16.80 8.83 -7.71
N SER A 79 -17.78 8.32 -6.95
CA SER A 79 -18.95 7.64 -7.49
C SER A 79 -18.58 6.55 -8.53
N GLU A 80 -19.10 6.65 -9.75
CA GLU A 80 -18.86 5.71 -10.85
C GLU A 80 -17.41 5.72 -11.40
N GLU A 81 -16.65 6.75 -11.06
CA GLU A 81 -15.24 6.84 -11.45
C GLU A 81 -14.32 5.97 -10.56
N PHE A 82 -14.86 5.39 -9.47
CA PHE A 82 -14.14 4.50 -8.56
C PHE A 82 -14.36 3.05 -8.96
N LEU A 83 -13.49 2.53 -9.80
CA LEU A 83 -13.65 1.27 -10.51
C LEU A 83 -13.09 0.09 -9.71
N VAL A 84 -13.82 -1.02 -9.71
CA VAL A 84 -13.28 -2.31 -9.25
C VAL A 84 -12.35 -2.88 -10.32
N ARG A 85 -11.14 -3.26 -9.92
CA ARG A 85 -10.13 -3.83 -10.83
C ARG A 85 -9.58 -5.13 -10.28
N PRO A 86 -9.46 -6.18 -11.12
CA PRO A 86 -8.80 -7.41 -10.72
C PRO A 86 -7.31 -7.16 -10.48
N ARG A 87 -6.78 -7.79 -9.43
CA ARG A 87 -5.36 -7.69 -9.13
C ARG A 87 -4.55 -8.57 -10.07
N LEU A 88 -3.70 -7.95 -10.88
CA LEU A 88 -2.68 -8.64 -11.64
C LEU A 88 -1.30 -8.23 -11.11
N SER A 89 -0.67 -9.10 -10.34
CA SER A 89 0.70 -8.89 -9.84
C SER A 89 1.56 -10.07 -10.25
N ARG A 90 2.76 -9.79 -10.69
CA ARG A 90 3.73 -10.81 -11.09
C ARG A 90 5.12 -10.46 -10.57
N ILE A 91 5.90 -11.49 -10.22
CA ILE A 91 7.31 -11.35 -9.92
C ILE A 91 8.08 -11.75 -11.19
N TYR A 92 8.92 -10.86 -11.68
CA TYR A 92 9.84 -11.18 -12.76
C TYR A 92 11.17 -11.65 -12.18
N TYR A 93 11.55 -12.90 -12.48
CA TYR A 93 12.78 -13.50 -11.99
C TYR A 93 13.37 -14.43 -13.04
N GLN A 94 14.66 -14.24 -13.37
CA GLN A 94 15.40 -15.03 -14.36
C GLN A 94 14.66 -15.24 -15.70
N GLY A 95 14.13 -14.16 -16.28
CA GLY A 95 13.43 -14.20 -17.56
C GLY A 95 12.01 -14.77 -17.53
N LYS A 96 11.46 -15.12 -16.34
CA LYS A 96 10.14 -15.72 -16.18
C LYS A 96 9.23 -14.90 -15.26
N PHE A 97 7.92 -14.98 -15.51
CA PHE A 97 6.92 -14.33 -14.68
C PHE A 97 6.29 -15.35 -13.73
N PHE A 98 6.38 -15.06 -12.44
CA PHE A 98 5.70 -15.80 -11.38
C PHE A 98 4.46 -15.06 -10.94
N ASP A 99 3.37 -15.77 -10.72
CA ASP A 99 2.15 -15.19 -10.15
C ASP A 99 2.43 -14.68 -8.73
N TYR A 100 1.87 -13.53 -8.39
CA TYR A 100 1.89 -13.03 -7.03
C TYR A 100 0.47 -12.79 -6.52
N PRO A 101 0.08 -13.43 -5.46
CA PRO A 101 0.84 -14.35 -4.60
C PRO A 101 1.35 -15.59 -5.33
N LEU A 102 2.47 -16.14 -4.86
CA LEU A 102 3.07 -17.31 -5.47
C LEU A 102 2.07 -18.47 -5.47
N LYS A 103 1.66 -18.87 -6.68
CA LYS A 103 0.87 -20.08 -6.89
C LYS A 103 1.83 -21.27 -7.01
N PRO A 104 1.66 -22.31 -6.19
CA PRO A 104 2.63 -23.39 -6.15
C PRO A 104 2.90 -24.06 -7.51
N MET A 105 1.86 -24.34 -8.30
CA MET A 105 2.04 -24.95 -9.61
C MET A 105 2.77 -24.03 -10.61
N ASN A 106 2.42 -22.73 -10.62
CA ASN A 106 3.12 -21.74 -11.44
C ASN A 106 4.58 -21.59 -11.01
N ALA A 107 4.85 -21.62 -9.70
CA ALA A 107 6.21 -21.57 -9.17
C ALA A 107 7.04 -22.80 -9.58
N LEU A 108 6.49 -24.01 -9.41
CA LEU A 108 7.14 -25.27 -9.79
C LEU A 108 7.50 -25.32 -11.28
N LEU A 109 6.54 -24.98 -12.15
CA LEU A 109 6.75 -25.01 -13.60
C LEU A 109 7.81 -23.98 -14.04
N ASN A 110 7.80 -22.80 -13.44
CA ASN A 110 8.74 -21.73 -13.80
C ASN A 110 10.15 -21.94 -13.22
N VAL A 111 10.25 -22.46 -12.00
CA VAL A 111 11.52 -22.78 -11.34
C VAL A 111 12.19 -23.98 -11.99
N GLY A 112 11.39 -24.97 -12.41
CA GLY A 112 11.86 -26.23 -12.99
C GLY A 112 12.03 -27.34 -11.94
N PHE A 113 12.04 -28.58 -12.43
CA PHE A 113 11.98 -29.76 -11.56
C PHE A 113 13.15 -29.87 -10.57
N PHE A 114 14.37 -29.76 -11.05
CA PHE A 114 15.59 -29.94 -10.19
C PHE A 114 15.64 -28.87 -9.10
N GLU A 115 15.39 -27.63 -9.48
CA GLU A 115 15.39 -26.50 -8.54
C GLU A 115 14.26 -26.63 -7.51
N SER A 116 13.09 -27.12 -7.93
CA SER A 116 11.96 -27.37 -7.05
C SER A 116 12.28 -28.44 -6.00
N VAL A 117 13.00 -29.51 -6.38
CA VAL A 117 13.47 -30.52 -5.43
C VAL A 117 14.44 -29.91 -4.42
N LEU A 118 15.38 -29.08 -4.87
CA LEU A 118 16.32 -28.39 -3.98
C LEU A 118 15.63 -27.40 -3.03
N VAL A 119 14.59 -26.72 -3.49
CA VAL A 119 13.73 -25.87 -2.65
C VAL A 119 13.04 -26.71 -1.58
N GLY A 120 12.47 -27.86 -1.98
CA GLY A 120 11.83 -28.82 -1.05
C GLY A 120 12.80 -29.34 0.02
N LEU A 121 14.00 -29.76 -0.38
CA LEU A 121 15.04 -30.22 0.55
C LEU A 121 15.48 -29.10 1.51
N SER A 122 15.63 -27.88 1.00
CA SER A 122 15.96 -26.70 1.80
C SER A 122 14.86 -26.39 2.84
N TYR A 123 13.59 -26.56 2.45
CA TYR A 123 12.45 -26.41 3.35
C TYR A 123 12.47 -27.49 4.46
N VAL A 124 12.63 -28.77 4.10
CA VAL A 124 12.70 -29.88 5.07
C VAL A 124 13.86 -29.65 6.05
N LYS A 125 15.03 -29.25 5.55
CA LYS A 125 16.18 -28.90 6.39
C LYS A 125 15.86 -27.78 7.36
N ALA A 126 15.19 -26.72 6.92
CA ALA A 126 14.81 -25.60 7.80
C ALA A 126 13.80 -26.01 8.87
N GLN A 127 12.87 -26.94 8.57
CA GLN A 127 11.94 -27.49 9.56
C GLN A 127 12.64 -28.40 10.58
N ALA A 128 13.62 -29.20 10.14
CA ALA A 128 14.37 -30.10 11.04
C ALA A 128 15.38 -29.34 11.92
N PHE A 129 15.97 -28.29 11.39
CA PHE A 129 17.04 -27.53 12.04
C PHE A 129 16.76 -26.01 11.98
N PRO A 130 15.68 -25.51 12.61
CA PRO A 130 15.37 -24.09 12.59
C PRO A 130 16.39 -23.30 13.43
N SER A 131 16.64 -22.07 13.03
CA SER A 131 17.36 -21.10 13.88
C SER A 131 16.57 -20.90 15.17
N ARG A 132 17.20 -21.10 16.32
CA ARG A 132 16.54 -21.01 17.64
C ARG A 132 16.07 -19.60 17.96
N GLU A 133 16.79 -18.58 17.48
CA GLU A 133 16.45 -17.18 17.66
C GLU A 133 16.18 -16.56 16.30
N GLU A 134 14.98 -15.96 16.15
CA GLU A 134 14.57 -15.22 14.96
C GLU A 134 14.77 -13.72 15.23
N LYS A 135 16.00 -13.22 15.05
CA LYS A 135 16.32 -11.80 15.27
C LYS A 135 16.02 -10.92 14.08
N ASN A 136 16.08 -11.48 12.87
CA ASN A 136 16.00 -10.73 11.64
C ASN A 136 15.13 -11.42 10.59
N LEU A 137 14.81 -10.68 9.50
CA LEU A 137 13.99 -11.12 8.40
C LEU A 137 14.54 -12.40 7.75
N GLU A 138 15.86 -12.49 7.55
CA GLU A 138 16.48 -13.66 6.91
C GLU A 138 16.20 -14.94 7.71
N GLN A 139 16.44 -14.92 9.01
CA GLN A 139 16.19 -16.07 9.91
C GLN A 139 14.72 -16.43 9.94
N TRP A 140 13.85 -15.41 10.05
CA TRP A 140 12.40 -15.60 10.13
C TRP A 140 11.84 -16.25 8.86
N VAL A 141 12.23 -15.76 7.68
CA VAL A 141 11.78 -16.30 6.40
C VAL A 141 12.41 -17.66 6.12
N THR A 142 13.70 -17.84 6.41
CA THR A 142 14.41 -19.11 6.22
C THR A 142 13.80 -20.24 7.04
N ASN A 143 13.45 -19.99 8.30
CA ASN A 143 12.79 -20.98 9.16
C ASN A 143 11.44 -21.45 8.59
N ARG A 144 10.69 -20.57 7.91
CA ARG A 144 9.34 -20.87 7.39
C ARG A 144 9.32 -21.39 5.96
N PHE A 145 10.28 -20.99 5.15
CA PHE A 145 10.25 -21.27 3.70
C PHE A 145 11.50 -21.98 3.18
N GLY A 146 12.53 -22.12 4.01
CA GLY A 146 13.83 -22.62 3.59
C GLY A 146 14.71 -21.54 2.97
N LYS A 147 16.03 -21.71 3.13
CA LYS A 147 17.04 -20.74 2.67
C LYS A 147 16.97 -20.48 1.16
N ARG A 148 16.76 -21.55 0.38
CA ARG A 148 16.76 -21.42 -1.08
C ARG A 148 15.62 -20.55 -1.61
N LEU A 149 14.42 -20.71 -1.06
CA LEU A 149 13.27 -19.88 -1.44
C LEU A 149 13.43 -18.45 -0.94
N PHE A 150 14.03 -18.26 0.23
CA PHE A 150 14.38 -16.93 0.73
C PHE A 150 15.33 -16.21 -0.23
N GLU A 151 16.42 -16.84 -0.65
CA GLU A 151 17.40 -16.26 -1.58
C GLU A 151 16.79 -15.91 -2.94
N MET A 152 15.89 -16.75 -3.43
CA MET A 152 15.25 -16.61 -4.74
C MET A 152 14.24 -15.45 -4.79
N PHE A 153 13.32 -15.36 -3.84
CA PHE A 153 12.17 -14.48 -3.93
C PHE A 153 12.14 -13.33 -2.91
N PHE A 154 12.88 -13.44 -1.81
CA PHE A 154 12.80 -12.44 -0.74
C PHE A 154 14.05 -11.57 -0.68
N LYS A 155 15.22 -12.15 -0.65
CA LYS A 155 16.49 -11.45 -0.39
C LYS A 155 16.70 -10.27 -1.33
N THR A 156 16.90 -10.55 -2.61
CA THR A 156 17.26 -9.53 -3.61
C THR A 156 16.21 -8.42 -3.72
N TYR A 157 14.93 -8.81 -3.69
CA TYR A 157 13.84 -7.84 -3.76
C TYR A 157 13.81 -6.94 -2.52
N THR A 158 13.88 -7.54 -1.35
CA THR A 158 13.79 -6.80 -0.08
C THR A 158 14.98 -5.87 0.10
N GLU A 159 16.19 -6.36 -0.13
CA GLU A 159 17.41 -5.56 -0.01
C GLU A 159 17.43 -4.40 -1.00
N LYS A 160 16.92 -4.61 -2.23
CA LYS A 160 16.78 -3.55 -3.23
C LYS A 160 15.78 -2.47 -2.82
N VAL A 161 14.63 -2.88 -2.30
CA VAL A 161 13.55 -1.94 -1.94
C VAL A 161 13.89 -1.14 -0.68
N TRP A 162 14.52 -1.79 0.30
CA TRP A 162 14.81 -1.17 1.60
C TRP A 162 16.19 -0.53 1.67
N GLY A 163 17.08 -0.80 0.70
CA GLY A 163 18.45 -0.30 0.69
C GLY A 163 19.31 -0.83 1.85
N MET A 164 18.89 -1.93 2.49
CA MET A 164 19.57 -2.53 3.64
C MET A 164 19.51 -4.06 3.57
N LYS A 165 20.42 -4.74 4.27
CA LYS A 165 20.48 -6.21 4.26
C LYS A 165 19.31 -6.82 5.04
N CYS A 166 18.84 -7.98 4.60
CA CYS A 166 17.79 -8.73 5.31
C CYS A 166 18.19 -9.12 6.74
N THR A 167 19.48 -9.18 7.06
CA THR A 167 20.01 -9.41 8.40
C THR A 167 19.86 -8.20 9.33
N GLU A 168 19.63 -7.01 8.79
CA GLU A 168 19.47 -5.76 9.53
C GLU A 168 17.98 -5.42 9.76
N ILE A 169 17.06 -6.08 9.05
CA ILE A 169 15.62 -5.90 9.18
C ILE A 169 15.10 -6.82 10.28
N GLY A 170 14.38 -6.27 11.27
CA GLY A 170 13.84 -7.05 12.39
C GLY A 170 12.83 -8.12 11.96
N ALA A 171 12.83 -9.25 12.68
CA ALA A 171 11.88 -10.35 12.42
C ALA A 171 10.41 -9.94 12.62
N ASP A 172 10.12 -9.03 13.53
CA ASP A 172 8.76 -8.53 13.82
C ASP A 172 8.12 -7.87 12.59
N TRP A 173 8.92 -7.18 11.80
CA TRP A 173 8.47 -6.59 10.55
C TRP A 173 7.99 -7.66 9.56
N ALA A 174 8.72 -8.77 9.44
CA ALA A 174 8.33 -9.90 8.61
C ALA A 174 7.03 -10.55 9.12
N ALA A 175 6.93 -10.78 10.43
CA ALA A 175 5.77 -11.40 11.07
C ALA A 175 4.48 -10.59 10.88
N GLN A 176 4.57 -9.26 10.84
CA GLN A 176 3.42 -8.39 10.62
C GLN A 176 2.91 -8.42 9.16
N ARG A 177 3.80 -8.59 8.18
CA ARG A 177 3.47 -8.48 6.75
C ARG A 177 3.27 -9.81 6.05
N ILE A 178 3.97 -10.87 6.49
CA ILE A 178 3.90 -12.20 5.92
C ILE A 178 3.03 -13.08 6.83
N LYS A 179 1.74 -12.76 6.92
CA LYS A 179 0.78 -13.54 7.72
C LYS A 179 0.26 -14.72 6.91
N ASN A 180 0.09 -15.88 7.57
CA ASN A 180 -0.64 -17.07 7.07
C ASN A 180 -0.05 -17.77 5.82
N LEU A 181 1.18 -17.49 5.42
CA LEU A 181 1.87 -18.27 4.38
C LEU A 181 2.52 -19.50 5.04
N ASN A 182 2.00 -20.69 4.73
CA ASN A 182 2.55 -21.98 5.17
C ASN A 182 2.77 -22.87 3.95
N LEU A 183 4.02 -23.11 3.60
CA LEU A 183 4.38 -23.94 2.44
C LEU A 183 3.92 -25.41 2.60
N GLY A 184 3.92 -25.93 3.83
CA GLY A 184 3.41 -27.28 4.09
C GLY A 184 1.95 -27.41 3.75
N LYS A 185 1.11 -26.43 4.15
CA LYS A 185 -0.32 -26.39 3.78
C LYS A 185 -0.48 -26.17 2.27
N ALA A 186 0.34 -25.34 1.64
CA ALA A 186 0.31 -25.12 0.20
C ALA A 186 0.68 -26.38 -0.58
N ALA A 187 1.72 -27.11 -0.16
CA ALA A 187 2.11 -28.40 -0.76
C ALA A 187 1.04 -29.48 -0.54
N LEU A 188 0.44 -29.55 0.67
CA LEU A 188 -0.62 -30.49 0.98
C LEU A 188 -1.90 -30.21 0.16
N SER A 189 -2.21 -28.94 -0.11
CA SER A 189 -3.35 -28.57 -0.95
C SER A 189 -3.20 -29.01 -2.41
N MET A 190 -1.96 -29.14 -2.88
CA MET A 190 -1.69 -29.68 -4.22
C MET A 190 -1.82 -31.20 -4.29
N LEU A 191 -1.35 -31.90 -3.24
CA LEU A 191 -1.34 -33.36 -3.21
C LEU A 191 -2.71 -33.94 -2.83
N ALA A 192 -3.48 -33.22 -2.01
CA ALA A 192 -4.78 -33.65 -1.52
C ALA A 192 -5.79 -32.48 -1.43
N PRO A 193 -6.26 -31.93 -2.57
CA PRO A 193 -7.15 -30.77 -2.59
C PRO A 193 -8.47 -31.01 -1.84
N LYS A 194 -8.94 -32.26 -1.75
CA LYS A 194 -10.18 -32.63 -1.05
C LYS A 194 -10.07 -32.65 0.50
N LEU A 195 -8.85 -32.68 1.05
CA LEU A 195 -8.64 -32.71 2.51
C LEU A 195 -8.64 -31.32 3.16
N LEU A 196 -8.61 -30.25 2.38
CA LEU A 196 -8.52 -28.87 2.85
C LEU A 196 -9.72 -27.99 2.45
N THR A 197 -10.85 -28.60 2.08
CA THR A 197 -12.13 -27.88 1.86
C THR A 197 -12.76 -27.47 3.19
N GLY A 198 -12.11 -26.61 3.92
CA GLY A 198 -12.64 -25.92 5.09
C GLY A 198 -12.36 -24.43 4.97
N LYS A 199 -13.24 -23.59 5.51
CA LYS A 199 -13.32 -22.11 5.51
C LYS A 199 -12.03 -21.30 5.79
N ASN A 200 -10.86 -21.83 5.52
CA ASN A 200 -9.56 -21.16 5.65
C ASN A 200 -8.96 -20.84 4.28
N GLN A 201 -9.73 -20.18 3.40
CA GLN A 201 -9.10 -19.44 2.32
C GLN A 201 -8.16 -18.41 2.95
N ILE A 202 -6.92 -18.37 2.42
CA ILE A 202 -5.90 -17.40 2.83
C ILE A 202 -6.46 -16.00 2.54
N THR A 203 -7.10 -15.41 3.53
CA THR A 203 -7.83 -14.12 3.47
C THR A 203 -6.87 -12.91 3.30
N THR A 204 -5.59 -13.16 3.06
CA THR A 204 -4.58 -12.10 2.88
C THR A 204 -4.37 -11.67 1.44
N LEU A 205 -5.09 -12.28 0.50
CA LEU A 205 -4.90 -12.03 -0.91
C LEU A 205 -6.10 -11.28 -1.45
N ILE A 206 -5.98 -9.98 -1.45
CA ILE A 206 -6.93 -9.11 -2.12
C ILE A 206 -6.85 -9.42 -3.61
N GLU A 207 -7.89 -10.04 -4.17
CA GLU A 207 -7.98 -10.40 -5.59
C GLU A 207 -8.46 -9.22 -6.44
N GLU A 208 -9.19 -8.29 -5.81
CA GLU A 208 -9.73 -7.08 -6.42
C GLU A 208 -9.40 -5.87 -5.55
N PHE A 209 -9.31 -4.70 -6.15
CA PHE A 209 -9.12 -3.43 -5.47
C PHE A 209 -9.89 -2.33 -6.20
N TYR A 210 -10.17 -1.25 -5.49
CA TYR A 210 -10.72 -0.05 -6.12
C TYR A 210 -9.61 0.82 -6.68
N TYR A 211 -9.91 1.45 -7.81
CA TYR A 211 -8.97 2.31 -8.51
C TYR A 211 -9.70 3.42 -9.27
N PRO A 212 -9.36 4.69 -9.04
CA PRO A 212 -9.95 5.80 -9.79
C PRO A 212 -9.62 5.69 -11.28
N ARG A 213 -10.57 6.00 -12.15
CA ARG A 213 -10.45 5.87 -13.61
C ARG A 213 -9.19 6.54 -14.17
N LEU A 214 -8.85 7.72 -13.65
CA LEU A 214 -7.72 8.53 -14.09
C LEU A 214 -6.50 8.44 -13.15
N GLY A 215 -6.45 7.41 -12.32
CA GLY A 215 -5.40 7.24 -11.31
C GLY A 215 -5.74 7.84 -9.95
N PRO A 216 -4.98 7.53 -8.88
CA PRO A 216 -5.29 7.96 -7.51
C PRO A 216 -5.25 9.47 -7.32
N GLY A 217 -4.52 10.21 -8.18
CA GLY A 217 -4.51 11.67 -8.18
C GLY A 217 -5.88 12.28 -8.44
N GLN A 218 -6.73 11.62 -9.23
CA GLN A 218 -8.10 12.06 -9.52
C GLN A 218 -8.92 12.32 -8.23
N MET A 219 -8.71 11.51 -7.20
CA MET A 219 -9.38 11.72 -5.91
C MET A 219 -9.04 13.08 -5.31
N TRP A 220 -7.77 13.45 -5.35
CA TRP A 220 -7.28 14.67 -4.73
C TRP A 220 -7.57 15.91 -5.58
N GLU A 221 -7.56 15.76 -6.90
CA GLU A 221 -8.04 16.75 -7.86
C GLU A 221 -9.51 17.06 -7.56
N ARG A 222 -10.37 16.03 -7.42
CA ARG A 222 -11.78 16.20 -7.13
C ARG A 222 -12.05 16.84 -5.77
N VAL A 223 -11.29 16.46 -4.74
CA VAL A 223 -11.38 17.11 -3.40
C VAL A 223 -11.00 18.58 -3.51
N THR A 224 -10.01 18.94 -4.31
CA THR A 224 -9.63 20.35 -4.55
C THR A 224 -10.76 21.12 -5.21
N ASP A 225 -11.38 20.57 -6.27
CA ASP A 225 -12.54 21.18 -6.93
C ASP A 225 -13.67 21.43 -5.93
N MET A 226 -13.97 20.44 -5.08
CA MET A 226 -15.02 20.58 -4.05
C MET A 226 -14.69 21.65 -3.00
N LEU A 227 -13.42 21.86 -2.68
CA LEU A 227 -12.97 22.94 -1.79
C LEU A 227 -13.14 24.31 -2.47
N GLU A 228 -12.75 24.42 -3.73
CA GLU A 228 -12.91 25.64 -4.53
C GLU A 228 -14.38 26.03 -4.69
N GLU A 229 -15.27 25.07 -5.01
CA GLU A 229 -16.72 25.26 -5.07
C GLU A 229 -17.30 25.81 -3.76
N ARG A 230 -16.65 25.54 -2.61
CA ARG A 230 -17.01 26.03 -1.27
C ARG A 230 -16.32 27.35 -0.91
N GLY A 231 -15.51 27.93 -1.78
CA GLY A 231 -14.76 29.15 -1.56
C GLY A 231 -13.47 28.96 -0.74
N HIS A 232 -12.91 27.76 -0.72
CA HIS A 232 -11.68 27.43 0.00
C HIS A 232 -10.59 26.93 -0.98
N PRO A 233 -9.97 27.82 -1.79
CA PRO A 233 -8.98 27.43 -2.77
C PRO A 233 -7.72 26.84 -2.12
N VAL A 234 -7.09 25.87 -2.79
CA VAL A 234 -5.80 25.34 -2.41
C VAL A 234 -4.70 26.22 -3.05
N HIS A 235 -3.82 26.74 -2.21
CA HIS A 235 -2.70 27.58 -2.66
C HIS A 235 -1.52 26.68 -3.05
N LEU A 236 -1.35 26.45 -4.36
CA LEU A 236 -0.21 25.72 -4.93
C LEU A 236 1.02 26.60 -5.00
N GLU A 237 2.22 26.00 -5.10
CA GLU A 237 3.51 26.69 -5.15
C GLU A 237 3.76 27.60 -3.92
N HIS A 238 3.12 27.31 -2.80
CA HIS A 238 3.24 28.03 -1.54
C HIS A 238 3.95 27.17 -0.48
N TRP A 239 5.23 27.42 -0.32
CA TRP A 239 6.04 26.74 0.68
C TRP A 239 6.01 27.46 2.03
N VAL A 240 5.36 26.90 3.02
CA VAL A 240 5.37 27.39 4.40
C VAL A 240 6.74 27.09 5.03
N LYS A 241 7.52 28.13 5.29
CA LYS A 241 8.87 28.03 5.88
C LYS A 241 8.86 28.20 7.39
N THR A 242 7.97 29.04 7.89
CA THR A 242 7.96 29.41 9.30
C THR A 242 6.52 29.56 9.75
N ILE A 243 6.26 29.16 10.99
CA ILE A 243 4.98 29.37 11.67
C ILE A 243 5.26 30.27 12.85
N HIS A 244 4.59 31.42 12.87
CA HIS A 244 4.60 32.31 14.03
C HIS A 244 3.36 32.06 14.87
N ARG A 245 3.50 32.09 16.19
CA ARG A 245 2.38 31.97 17.10
C ARG A 245 2.52 32.94 18.28
N ASP A 246 1.39 33.42 18.72
CA ASP A 246 1.26 34.16 19.98
C ASP A 246 0.31 33.39 20.89
N GLY A 247 0.87 32.83 21.97
CA GLY A 247 0.15 31.88 22.83
C GLY A 247 -0.34 30.65 22.06
N GLU A 248 -1.64 30.44 21.99
CA GLU A 248 -2.28 29.33 21.29
C GLU A 248 -2.71 29.65 19.85
N ARG A 249 -2.50 30.88 19.39
CA ARG A 249 -2.91 31.34 18.06
C ARG A 249 -1.74 31.39 17.11
N VAL A 250 -1.97 30.95 15.87
CA VAL A 250 -1.07 31.18 14.74
C VAL A 250 -1.31 32.59 14.20
N THR A 251 -0.23 33.34 14.01
CA THR A 251 -0.25 34.75 13.57
C THR A 251 0.43 34.92 12.22
#